data_e4dfbb1914e8d77e221b402d70892593
#
_entry.id   e4dfbb1914e8d77e221b402d70892593
#
_cell.length_a   1.000
_cell.length_b   1.000
_cell.length_c   1.000
_cell.angle_alpha   90.00
_cell.angle_beta   90.00
_cell.angle_gamma   90.00
#
_symmetry.space_group_name_H-M   'P 1'
#
loop_
_entity.id
_entity.type
_entity.pdbx_description
1 polymer ?
#
loop_
_entity_poly.entity_id
_entity_poly.type
_entity_poly.pdbx_seq_one_letter_code
_entity_poly.pdbx_strand_id
1 'polypeptide(L)'
;MWAQCQQILRDNLSQSAYQTWFAPLCALQYENDVLVLQVKSQFIVEYIEENYLDLLSRVLRKVFGPAVRLEYRIMLAGSSIDVPSEPLRESISRGKAENYAPVQETKDTWESQLNPQYTFENFIKGEPNKLARAAAIEIAKNPGKTIFNPLFLFGGSGVGKTHLAYAIGNEVECLNPNARVLYVAANTFKLQFQDAVNRNQVPDFLMFYQSVDLLIVDDIQYFSDLKGTQDMFFQIFNYLQQSHKQLILTSDRSPMELRGIQERLLSRFKWGLAAEITRPDYPLRRDILAYHIRKDGVKLSEDIVEYIASNVSDNVRDLEGVLASLLAYSTLTDSAIDMALTEKVVGRLVQLHPKTYLPMDIATTVCQHLHMPETVLTAKTRQRDAVKARNLTMFLIKKYTDCSLAEIGKYVHRDHATVAHSLSTIEAQMGYDAVLRQEVATIERQLGR
;
A
#
# COMPACT_ATOMS: atom_id res chain seq x y z
N MET A 1 36.07 -7.93 -26.52
CA MET A 1 36.17 -7.61 -25.08
C MET A 1 34.84 -7.86 -24.35
N TRP A 2 33.69 -7.26 -24.73
CA TRP A 2 32.43 -7.52 -24.04
C TRP A 2 31.98 -8.99 -24.08
N ALA A 3 32.10 -9.66 -25.21
CA ALA A 3 31.78 -11.10 -25.33
C ALA A 3 32.62 -11.99 -24.38
N GLN A 4 33.85 -11.59 -24.07
CA GLN A 4 34.69 -12.27 -23.06
C GLN A 4 34.16 -12.04 -21.64
N CYS A 5 33.69 -10.81 -21.35
CA CYS A 5 33.01 -10.53 -20.06
C CYS A 5 31.76 -11.38 -19.92
N GLN A 6 30.92 -11.44 -20.94
CA GLN A 6 29.71 -12.24 -20.93
C GLN A 6 30.01 -13.74 -20.73
N GLN A 7 31.09 -14.26 -21.30
CA GLN A 7 31.51 -15.65 -21.09
C GLN A 7 31.93 -15.88 -19.61
N ILE A 8 32.75 -14.98 -19.04
CA ILE A 8 33.18 -15.08 -17.64
C ILE A 8 31.98 -14.96 -16.70
N LEU A 9 31.03 -14.06 -16.98
CA LEU A 9 29.80 -13.89 -16.18
C LEU A 9 28.95 -15.17 -16.25
N ARG A 10 28.81 -15.77 -17.43
CA ARG A 10 28.07 -17.03 -17.62
C ARG A 10 28.70 -18.20 -16.83
N ASP A 11 30.04 -18.26 -16.75
CA ASP A 11 30.75 -19.31 -16.05
C ASP A 11 30.70 -19.17 -14.51
N ASN A 12 30.42 -17.95 -14.01
CA ASN A 12 30.38 -17.64 -12.57
C ASN A 12 28.97 -17.44 -11.99
N LEU A 13 27.92 -17.49 -12.82
CA LEU A 13 26.53 -17.29 -12.41
C LEU A 13 25.69 -18.52 -12.75
N SER A 14 24.57 -18.69 -12.05
CA SER A 14 23.58 -19.68 -12.47
C SER A 14 23.01 -19.31 -13.85
N GLN A 15 22.65 -20.31 -14.64
CA GLN A 15 22.08 -20.09 -15.98
C GLN A 15 20.87 -19.15 -15.97
N SER A 16 20.03 -19.28 -14.94
CA SER A 16 18.86 -18.40 -14.75
C SER A 16 19.25 -16.95 -14.46
N ALA A 17 20.19 -16.72 -13.53
CA ALA A 17 20.67 -15.37 -13.20
C ALA A 17 21.34 -14.69 -14.39
N TYR A 18 22.18 -15.42 -15.14
CA TYR A 18 22.82 -14.90 -16.34
C TYR A 18 21.79 -14.50 -17.41
N GLN A 19 20.83 -15.38 -17.71
CA GLN A 19 19.80 -15.11 -18.75
C GLN A 19 18.90 -13.92 -18.39
N THR A 20 18.58 -13.76 -17.11
CA THR A 20 17.70 -12.69 -16.65
C THR A 20 18.39 -11.33 -16.60
N TRP A 21 19.61 -11.26 -16.07
CA TRP A 21 20.24 -9.99 -15.72
C TRP A 21 21.35 -9.56 -16.68
N PHE A 22 22.14 -10.48 -17.21
CA PHE A 22 23.33 -10.16 -17.99
C PHE A 22 23.20 -10.41 -19.49
N ALA A 23 22.43 -11.42 -19.90
CA ALA A 23 22.22 -11.69 -21.32
C ALA A 23 21.54 -10.54 -22.09
N PRO A 24 20.63 -9.74 -21.49
CA PRO A 24 20.03 -8.60 -22.16
C PRO A 24 20.93 -7.36 -22.30
N LEU A 25 22.10 -7.34 -21.63
CA LEU A 25 23.03 -6.20 -21.68
C LEU A 25 23.80 -6.18 -22.99
N CYS A 26 23.83 -5.04 -23.66
CA CYS A 26 24.59 -4.82 -24.87
C CYS A 26 25.62 -3.71 -24.67
N ALA A 27 26.91 -3.95 -25.03
CA ALA A 27 27.89 -2.88 -25.05
C ALA A 27 27.65 -1.98 -26.27
N LEU A 28 27.42 -0.71 -26.04
CA LEU A 28 27.22 0.29 -27.09
C LEU A 28 28.54 0.90 -27.54
N GLN A 29 29.40 1.27 -26.59
CA GLN A 29 30.62 2.03 -26.83
C GLN A 29 31.65 1.76 -25.73
N TYR A 30 32.95 1.83 -26.10
CA TYR A 30 34.05 1.83 -25.16
C TYR A 30 35.08 2.87 -25.63
N GLU A 31 35.19 4.00 -24.93
CA GLU A 31 36.08 5.09 -25.23
C GLU A 31 36.57 5.73 -23.93
N ASN A 32 37.84 6.19 -23.89
CA ASN A 32 38.43 6.86 -22.73
C ASN A 32 38.25 6.10 -21.40
N ASP A 33 38.39 4.78 -21.44
CA ASP A 33 38.15 3.87 -20.32
C ASP A 33 36.72 3.83 -19.78
N VAL A 34 35.73 4.37 -20.52
CA VAL A 34 34.34 4.30 -20.20
C VAL A 34 33.63 3.28 -21.09
N LEU A 35 33.05 2.24 -20.47
CA LEU A 35 32.20 1.25 -21.12
C LEU A 35 30.73 1.64 -20.93
N VAL A 36 30.03 1.90 -22.03
CA VAL A 36 28.58 2.21 -22.01
C VAL A 36 27.80 0.94 -22.32
N LEU A 37 26.98 0.49 -21.36
CA LEU A 37 26.08 -0.64 -21.52
C LEU A 37 24.64 -0.19 -21.76
N GLN A 38 24.00 -0.73 -22.77
CA GLN A 38 22.57 -0.57 -22.99
C GLN A 38 21.79 -1.48 -22.08
N VAL A 39 20.78 -0.91 -21.40
CA VAL A 39 19.90 -1.61 -20.46
C VAL A 39 18.43 -1.31 -20.79
N LYS A 40 17.55 -2.27 -20.58
CA LYS A 40 16.11 -2.12 -20.92
C LYS A 40 15.30 -1.34 -19.88
N SER A 41 15.75 -1.26 -18.63
CA SER A 41 15.09 -0.51 -17.56
C SER A 41 16.05 -0.15 -16.44
N GLN A 42 15.73 0.89 -15.69
CA GLN A 42 16.49 1.32 -14.52
C GLN A 42 16.51 0.24 -13.43
N PHE A 43 15.43 -0.50 -13.28
CA PHE A 43 15.35 -1.63 -12.32
C PHE A 43 16.46 -2.67 -12.54
N ILE A 44 16.85 -2.95 -13.80
CA ILE A 44 17.94 -3.90 -14.09
C ILE A 44 19.29 -3.32 -13.64
N VAL A 45 19.49 -2.01 -13.78
CA VAL A 45 20.72 -1.34 -13.29
C VAL A 45 20.81 -1.48 -11.78
N GLU A 46 19.79 -1.04 -11.06
CA GLU A 46 19.72 -1.07 -9.59
C GLU A 46 19.94 -2.49 -9.05
N TYR A 47 19.28 -3.48 -9.64
CA TYR A 47 19.43 -4.87 -9.21
C TYR A 47 20.84 -5.43 -9.45
N ILE A 48 21.49 -5.10 -10.58
CA ILE A 48 22.85 -5.53 -10.88
C ILE A 48 23.85 -4.85 -9.93
N GLU A 49 23.66 -3.57 -9.65
CA GLU A 49 24.51 -2.82 -8.72
C GLU A 49 24.37 -3.32 -7.29
N GLU A 50 23.17 -3.61 -6.83
CA GLU A 50 22.94 -4.15 -5.47
C GLU A 50 23.50 -5.56 -5.28
N ASN A 51 23.35 -6.45 -6.28
CA ASN A 51 23.59 -7.88 -6.07
C ASN A 51 24.84 -8.42 -6.77
N TYR A 52 25.34 -7.75 -7.81
CA TYR A 52 26.41 -8.27 -8.67
C TYR A 52 27.54 -7.28 -8.98
N LEU A 53 27.55 -6.11 -8.32
CA LEU A 53 28.55 -5.06 -8.57
C LEU A 53 30.00 -5.57 -8.43
N ASP A 54 30.28 -6.33 -7.37
CA ASP A 54 31.63 -6.88 -7.11
C ASP A 54 32.07 -7.87 -8.19
N LEU A 55 31.17 -8.71 -8.66
CA LEU A 55 31.47 -9.66 -9.72
C LEU A 55 31.68 -8.94 -11.04
N LEU A 56 30.77 -8.03 -11.39
CA LEU A 56 30.85 -7.25 -12.63
C LEU A 56 32.11 -6.40 -12.67
N SER A 57 32.46 -5.71 -11.58
CA SER A 57 33.67 -4.90 -11.45
C SER A 57 34.93 -5.71 -11.66
N ARG A 58 35.02 -6.90 -11.03
CA ARG A 58 36.19 -7.80 -11.20
C ARG A 58 36.34 -8.28 -12.65
N VAL A 59 35.23 -8.62 -13.28
CA VAL A 59 35.21 -9.09 -14.68
C VAL A 59 35.62 -7.97 -15.63
N LEU A 60 35.08 -6.76 -15.45
CA LEU A 60 35.38 -5.60 -16.27
C LEU A 60 36.86 -5.21 -16.13
N ARG A 61 37.36 -5.09 -14.92
CA ARG A 61 38.81 -4.78 -14.68
C ARG A 61 39.74 -5.84 -15.27
N LYS A 62 39.36 -7.09 -15.27
CA LYS A 62 40.16 -8.19 -15.85
C LYS A 62 40.23 -8.10 -17.37
N VAL A 63 39.18 -7.65 -18.06
CA VAL A 63 39.07 -7.65 -19.52
C VAL A 63 39.42 -6.31 -20.13
N PHE A 64 39.02 -5.19 -19.49
CA PHE A 64 39.22 -3.82 -20.00
C PHE A 64 40.37 -3.06 -19.32
N GLY A 65 40.86 -3.54 -18.18
CA GLY A 65 41.92 -2.90 -17.41
C GLY A 65 41.41 -2.22 -16.13
N PRO A 66 42.35 -1.81 -15.21
CA PRO A 66 41.99 -1.31 -13.88
C PRO A 66 41.28 0.06 -13.89
N ALA A 67 41.46 0.85 -14.96
CA ALA A 67 40.88 2.20 -15.09
C ALA A 67 39.43 2.21 -15.66
N VAL A 68 38.88 1.04 -15.99
CA VAL A 68 37.56 0.97 -16.64
C VAL A 68 36.48 1.56 -15.73
N ARG A 69 35.63 2.43 -16.32
CA ARG A 69 34.39 2.97 -15.75
C ARG A 69 33.23 2.39 -16.50
N LEU A 70 32.12 2.23 -15.80
CA LEU A 70 30.88 1.71 -16.37
C LEU A 70 29.82 2.80 -16.39
N GLU A 71 29.13 2.91 -17.50
CA GLU A 71 27.94 3.77 -17.65
C GLU A 71 26.80 2.96 -18.24
N TYR A 72 25.57 3.28 -17.83
CA TYR A 72 24.38 2.63 -18.35
C TYR A 72 23.55 3.60 -19.19
N ARG A 73 23.07 3.14 -20.33
CA ARG A 73 22.13 3.87 -21.18
C ARG A 73 20.81 3.13 -21.26
N ILE A 74 19.74 3.74 -20.75
CA ILE A 74 18.39 3.17 -20.77
C ILE A 74 17.71 3.57 -22.06
N MET A 75 17.24 2.59 -22.85
CA MET A 75 16.45 2.83 -24.04
C MET A 75 14.97 2.72 -23.71
N LEU A 76 14.31 3.87 -23.56
CA LEU A 76 12.86 3.98 -23.66
C LEU A 76 12.48 4.16 -25.15
N ALA A 77 11.38 3.55 -25.57
CA ALA A 77 10.91 3.71 -26.95
C ALA A 77 10.68 5.19 -27.26
N GLY A 78 11.65 5.84 -27.94
CA GLY A 78 11.57 7.22 -28.42
C GLY A 78 12.53 8.24 -27.84
N SER A 79 13.34 7.96 -26.80
CA SER A 79 14.37 8.88 -26.30
C SER A 79 15.45 8.16 -25.49
N SER A 80 16.72 8.53 -25.68
CA SER A 80 17.87 8.07 -24.90
C SER A 80 18.08 9.02 -23.72
N ILE A 81 18.09 8.47 -22.48
CA ILE A 81 18.47 9.20 -21.28
C ILE A 81 19.80 8.60 -20.81
N ASP A 82 20.85 9.42 -20.74
CA ASP A 82 22.14 9.03 -20.16
C ASP A 82 22.04 9.13 -18.64
N VAL A 83 22.26 8.02 -17.94
CA VAL A 83 22.36 7.98 -16.48
C VAL A 83 23.83 7.83 -16.12
N PRO A 84 24.48 8.83 -15.49
CA PRO A 84 25.84 8.69 -15.02
C PRO A 84 25.89 7.67 -13.86
N SER A 85 26.69 6.61 -14.00
CA SER A 85 27.00 5.73 -12.89
C SER A 85 28.10 6.32 -12.02
N GLU A 86 28.00 6.14 -10.70
CA GLU A 86 29.07 6.52 -9.78
C GLU A 86 30.37 5.77 -10.06
N PRO A 87 31.55 6.40 -9.86
CA PRO A 87 32.83 5.73 -10.05
C PRO A 87 33.01 4.60 -9.03
N LEU A 88 33.43 3.43 -9.51
CA LEU A 88 33.73 2.23 -8.75
C LEU A 88 34.62 2.54 -7.53
N ARG A 89 34.06 2.42 -6.32
CA ARG A 89 34.82 2.66 -5.07
C ARG A 89 35.94 1.66 -4.92
N GLU A 90 37.16 2.18 -4.65
CA GLU A 90 38.33 1.40 -4.33
C GLU A 90 38.22 0.78 -2.93
N SER A 91 38.42 -0.52 -2.83
CA SER A 91 38.69 -1.19 -1.56
C SER A 91 40.11 -0.84 -1.08
N ILE A 92 40.21 -0.03 -0.03
CA ILE A 92 41.46 0.45 0.53
C ILE A 92 42.16 -0.67 1.28
N SER A 93 43.31 -1.11 0.76
CA SER A 93 44.34 -1.85 1.53
C SER A 93 45.20 -0.85 2.29
N ARG A 94 45.41 -1.11 3.58
CA ARG A 94 46.25 -0.32 4.52
C ARG A 94 47.65 -0.08 4.02
N GLY A 95 48.13 1.18 4.12
CA GLY A 95 49.56 1.51 4.03
C GLY A 95 49.86 3.00 4.06
N LYS A 96 50.26 3.50 5.26
CA LYS A 96 51.13 4.66 5.59
C LYS A 96 50.73 6.08 5.17
N ALA A 97 50.77 6.93 6.20
CA ALA A 97 50.59 8.37 6.22
C ALA A 97 51.57 9.14 5.31
N GLU A 98 51.08 10.24 4.70
CA GLU A 98 51.78 11.54 4.68
C GLU A 98 50.95 12.63 3.99
N ASN A 99 50.88 13.76 4.69
CA ASN A 99 50.64 15.15 4.24
C ASN A 99 49.20 15.63 3.90
N TYR A 100 48.72 16.44 4.84
CA TYR A 100 47.49 17.23 4.78
C TYR A 100 47.55 18.31 3.68
N ALA A 101 46.59 18.27 2.76
CA ALA A 101 46.01 19.43 2.10
C ALA A 101 44.49 19.46 2.45
N PRO A 102 43.84 20.63 2.56
CA PRO A 102 42.47 20.69 3.06
C PRO A 102 41.52 19.96 2.10
N VAL A 103 40.99 18.85 2.61
CA VAL A 103 39.96 18.05 1.93
C VAL A 103 38.71 18.89 1.92
N GLN A 104 38.20 19.23 0.75
CA GLN A 104 36.82 19.64 0.58
C GLN A 104 35.95 18.53 1.14
N GLU A 105 35.09 18.87 2.11
CA GLU A 105 34.09 17.97 2.69
C GLU A 105 33.25 17.36 1.57
N THR A 106 33.51 16.11 1.24
CA THR A 106 32.56 15.28 0.50
C THR A 106 31.32 15.17 1.38
N LYS A 107 30.20 15.75 0.96
CA LYS A 107 28.91 15.55 1.61
C LYS A 107 28.71 14.05 1.71
N ASP A 108 28.71 13.50 2.93
CA ASP A 108 28.18 12.18 3.19
C ASP A 108 26.74 12.15 2.63
N THR A 109 26.56 11.46 1.52
CA THR A 109 25.23 11.34 0.92
C THR A 109 24.43 10.40 1.80
N TRP A 110 23.63 11.00 2.70
CA TRP A 110 22.68 10.27 3.52
C TRP A 110 21.51 9.80 2.63
N GLU A 111 21.25 8.49 2.60
CA GLU A 111 20.12 7.92 1.87
C GLU A 111 18.97 7.68 2.82
N SER A 112 17.92 8.45 2.68
CA SER A 112 16.73 8.40 3.55
C SER A 112 15.80 7.21 3.27
N GLN A 113 15.95 6.54 2.12
CA GLN A 113 15.05 5.50 1.63
C GLN A 113 13.59 5.97 1.46
N LEU A 114 13.40 7.27 1.30
CA LEU A 114 12.07 7.88 1.08
C LEU A 114 11.67 7.82 -0.39
N ASN A 115 10.38 7.60 -0.63
CA ASN A 115 9.82 7.75 -1.97
C ASN A 115 9.34 9.21 -2.17
N PRO A 116 9.97 9.99 -3.06
CA PRO A 116 9.65 11.41 -3.25
C PRO A 116 8.27 11.65 -3.88
N GLN A 117 7.63 10.61 -4.40
CA GLN A 117 6.29 10.72 -4.98
C GLN A 117 5.20 10.93 -3.94
N TYR A 118 5.43 10.59 -2.68
CA TYR A 118 4.45 10.72 -1.60
C TYR A 118 4.65 12.03 -0.84
N THR A 119 3.75 12.98 -1.06
CA THR A 119 3.79 14.33 -0.46
C THR A 119 2.49 14.67 0.25
N PHE A 120 2.49 15.75 1.04
CA PHE A 120 1.25 16.27 1.62
C PHE A 120 0.28 16.84 0.57
N GLU A 121 0.78 17.26 -0.58
CA GLU A 121 -0.07 17.82 -1.65
C GLU A 121 -0.94 16.73 -2.30
N ASN A 122 -0.37 15.54 -2.49
CA ASN A 122 -1.11 14.43 -3.09
C ASN A 122 -1.76 13.49 -2.05
N PHE A 123 -1.59 13.76 -0.76
CA PHE A 123 -2.35 13.13 0.31
C PHE A 123 -3.68 13.87 0.52
N ILE A 124 -4.73 13.39 -0.14
CA ILE A 124 -6.04 14.07 -0.13
C ILE A 124 -6.64 14.04 1.26
N LYS A 125 -7.04 15.25 1.75
CA LYS A 125 -7.62 15.43 3.08
C LYS A 125 -9.10 15.07 3.09
N GLY A 126 -9.53 14.28 4.08
CA GLY A 126 -10.92 14.00 4.39
C GLY A 126 -11.13 13.80 5.88
N GLU A 127 -12.36 13.62 6.34
CA GLU A 127 -12.64 13.33 7.75
C GLU A 127 -11.94 12.05 8.24
N PRO A 128 -11.84 10.95 7.45
CA PRO A 128 -11.16 9.72 7.84
C PRO A 128 -9.67 9.86 8.20
N ASN A 129 -8.99 10.88 7.69
CA ASN A 129 -7.54 11.08 7.87
C ASN A 129 -7.16 12.44 8.47
N LYS A 130 -8.14 13.24 8.86
CA LYS A 130 -7.97 14.65 9.27
C LYS A 130 -7.01 14.83 10.46
N LEU A 131 -7.18 14.03 11.51
CA LEU A 131 -6.34 14.09 12.69
C LEU A 131 -4.90 13.68 12.40
N ALA A 132 -4.73 12.53 11.73
CA ALA A 132 -3.43 12.01 11.36
C ALA A 132 -2.66 13.00 10.48
N ARG A 133 -3.32 13.58 9.46
CA ARG A 133 -2.73 14.58 8.57
C ARG A 133 -2.36 15.88 9.30
N ALA A 134 -3.19 16.36 10.20
CA ALA A 134 -2.90 17.58 10.98
C ALA A 134 -1.68 17.38 11.87
N ALA A 135 -1.60 16.27 12.60
CA ALA A 135 -0.44 15.92 13.41
C ALA A 135 0.83 15.74 12.57
N ALA A 136 0.71 15.11 11.40
CA ALA A 136 1.82 14.89 10.48
C ALA A 136 2.44 16.22 9.99
N ILE A 137 1.61 17.20 9.64
CA ILE A 137 2.08 18.54 9.21
C ILE A 137 2.79 19.28 10.36
N GLU A 138 2.28 19.16 11.58
CA GLU A 138 2.90 19.81 12.75
C GLU A 138 4.27 19.16 13.08
N ILE A 139 4.36 17.84 13.00
CA ILE A 139 5.61 17.11 13.18
C ILE A 139 6.63 17.49 12.10
N ALA A 140 6.22 17.57 10.84
CA ALA A 140 7.13 17.91 9.75
C ALA A 140 7.78 19.28 9.93
N LYS A 141 7.04 20.26 10.49
CA LYS A 141 7.57 21.59 10.81
C LYS A 141 8.54 21.60 12.00
N ASN A 142 8.27 20.76 13.00
CA ASN A 142 8.96 20.77 14.28
C ASN A 142 9.28 19.33 14.75
N PRO A 143 10.11 18.55 14.03
CA PRO A 143 10.37 17.16 14.38
C PRO A 143 11.06 17.06 15.76
N GLY A 144 10.59 16.15 16.61
CA GLY A 144 11.09 15.90 17.95
C GLY A 144 10.74 16.96 19.01
N LYS A 145 10.14 18.08 18.62
CA LYS A 145 9.76 19.17 19.53
C LYS A 145 8.27 19.18 19.92
N THR A 146 7.47 18.36 19.25
CA THR A 146 6.04 18.23 19.53
C THR A 146 5.77 17.17 20.59
N ILE A 147 4.60 17.23 21.23
CA ILE A 147 4.13 16.19 22.14
C ILE A 147 3.75 14.89 21.40
N PHE A 148 3.75 14.92 20.07
CA PHE A 148 3.38 13.79 19.20
C PHE A 148 4.60 12.89 18.89
N ASN A 149 5.32 12.49 19.93
CA ASN A 149 6.51 11.64 19.77
C ASN A 149 6.45 10.44 20.75
N PRO A 150 6.25 9.22 20.24
CA PRO A 150 6.11 8.86 18.83
C PRO A 150 4.78 9.27 18.21
N LEU A 151 4.73 9.42 16.88
CA LEU A 151 3.50 9.37 16.11
C LEU A 151 3.25 7.91 15.72
N PHE A 152 2.14 7.35 16.15
CA PHE A 152 1.73 5.99 15.81
C PHE A 152 0.52 6.05 14.87
N LEU A 153 0.73 5.79 13.57
CA LEU A 153 -0.31 5.76 12.54
C LEU A 153 -0.86 4.34 12.42
N PHE A 154 -2.16 4.16 12.61
CA PHE A 154 -2.74 2.83 12.46
C PHE A 154 -4.04 2.85 11.66
N GLY A 155 -4.45 1.68 11.16
CA GLY A 155 -5.64 1.51 10.35
C GLY A 155 -5.52 0.38 9.34
N GLY A 156 -6.56 0.07 8.62
CA GLY A 156 -6.61 -1.01 7.65
C GLY A 156 -5.53 -0.93 6.57
N SER A 157 -5.38 -2.00 5.78
CA SER A 157 -4.45 -1.99 4.65
C SER A 157 -4.91 -0.99 3.58
N GLY A 158 -3.97 -0.29 2.93
CA GLY A 158 -4.26 0.59 1.79
C GLY A 158 -4.98 1.91 2.11
N VAL A 159 -5.09 2.32 3.40
CA VAL A 159 -5.74 3.58 3.79
C VAL A 159 -4.82 4.83 3.72
N GLY A 160 -3.53 4.65 3.41
CA GLY A 160 -2.58 5.76 3.23
C GLY A 160 -1.58 5.97 4.38
N LYS A 161 -1.40 5.02 5.32
CA LYS A 161 -0.43 5.14 6.43
C LYS A 161 1.00 5.40 5.94
N THR A 162 1.50 4.53 5.08
CA THR A 162 2.84 4.63 4.49
C THR A 162 3.00 5.91 3.68
N HIS A 163 1.98 6.31 2.91
CA HIS A 163 1.97 7.58 2.18
C HIS A 163 2.19 8.76 3.13
N LEU A 164 1.41 8.83 4.22
CA LEU A 164 1.53 9.93 5.19
C LEU A 164 2.89 9.92 5.90
N ALA A 165 3.43 8.74 6.20
CA ALA A 165 4.75 8.59 6.79
C ALA A 165 5.86 9.11 5.84
N TYR A 166 5.82 8.76 4.57
CA TYR A 166 6.72 9.32 3.55
C TYR A 166 6.56 10.84 3.40
N ALA A 167 5.30 11.34 3.37
CA ALA A 167 5.04 12.76 3.24
C ALA A 167 5.66 13.58 4.37
N ILE A 168 5.66 13.07 5.61
CA ILE A 168 6.36 13.69 6.74
C ILE A 168 7.87 13.72 6.47
N GLY A 169 8.46 12.58 6.08
CA GLY A 169 9.89 12.49 5.83
C GLY A 169 10.35 13.44 4.73
N ASN A 170 9.66 13.42 3.58
CA ASN A 170 9.96 14.29 2.44
C ASN A 170 9.85 15.79 2.81
N GLU A 171 8.84 16.17 3.59
CA GLU A 171 8.69 17.56 4.05
C GLU A 171 9.79 17.97 5.02
N VAL A 172 10.21 17.06 5.94
CA VAL A 172 11.33 17.33 6.85
C VAL A 172 12.63 17.55 6.08
N GLU A 173 12.93 16.72 5.07
CA GLU A 173 14.11 16.91 4.21
C GLU A 173 14.04 18.21 3.41
N CYS A 174 12.86 18.56 2.91
CA CYS A 174 12.64 19.82 2.20
C CYS A 174 12.88 21.03 3.09
N LEU A 175 12.36 21.02 4.32
CA LEU A 175 12.49 22.12 5.29
C LEU A 175 13.88 22.17 5.93
N ASN A 176 14.54 21.03 6.11
CA ASN A 176 15.87 20.91 6.69
C ASN A 176 16.72 19.89 5.94
N PRO A 177 17.44 20.31 4.89
CA PRO A 177 18.27 19.41 4.07
C PRO A 177 19.43 18.74 4.83
N ASN A 178 19.74 19.15 6.05
CA ASN A 178 20.75 18.53 6.89
C ASN A 178 20.19 17.51 7.88
N ALA A 179 18.86 17.37 7.96
CA ALA A 179 18.22 16.38 8.82
C ALA A 179 18.49 14.97 8.28
N ARG A 180 18.91 14.07 9.16
CA ARG A 180 19.06 12.65 8.83
C ARG A 180 17.72 11.96 9.02
N VAL A 181 16.95 11.86 7.95
CA VAL A 181 15.68 11.13 7.91
C VAL A 181 15.93 9.71 7.44
N LEU A 182 15.35 8.73 8.09
CA LEU A 182 15.45 7.33 7.69
C LEU A 182 14.06 6.68 7.69
N TYR A 183 13.69 6.11 6.54
CA TYR A 183 12.58 5.19 6.43
C TYR A 183 13.07 3.75 6.41
N VAL A 184 12.41 2.89 7.16
CA VAL A 184 12.68 1.45 7.14
C VAL A 184 11.40 0.66 7.37
N ALA A 185 11.15 -0.36 6.55
CA ALA A 185 10.10 -1.35 6.84
C ALA A 185 10.56 -2.26 7.99
N ALA A 186 9.66 -2.62 8.90
CA ALA A 186 9.99 -3.46 10.06
C ALA A 186 10.65 -4.79 9.66
N ASN A 187 10.25 -5.38 8.53
CA ASN A 187 10.89 -6.59 8.04
C ASN A 187 12.35 -6.35 7.58
N THR A 188 12.61 -5.22 6.92
CA THR A 188 13.97 -4.81 6.52
C THR A 188 14.84 -4.55 7.75
N PHE A 189 14.31 -3.83 8.75
CA PHE A 189 15.00 -3.63 10.04
C PHE A 189 15.41 -4.97 10.70
N LYS A 190 14.50 -5.93 10.74
CA LYS A 190 14.77 -7.29 11.24
C LYS A 190 15.91 -7.95 10.49
N LEU A 191 15.89 -7.92 9.15
CA LEU A 191 16.94 -8.54 8.32
C LEU A 191 18.30 -7.87 8.53
N GLN A 192 18.34 -6.55 8.58
CA GLN A 192 19.56 -5.78 8.85
C GLN A 192 20.12 -6.09 10.25
N PHE A 193 19.26 -6.21 11.26
CA PHE A 193 19.68 -6.59 12.61
C PHE A 193 20.24 -8.01 12.64
N GLN A 194 19.58 -8.97 11.98
CA GLN A 194 20.07 -10.35 11.89
C GLN A 194 21.45 -10.42 11.21
N ASP A 195 21.65 -9.66 10.14
CA ASP A 195 22.94 -9.58 9.46
C ASP A 195 24.03 -8.96 10.36
N ALA A 196 23.70 -7.88 11.08
CA ALA A 196 24.60 -7.26 12.05
C ALA A 196 25.01 -8.23 13.18
N VAL A 197 24.09 -9.06 13.66
CA VAL A 197 24.37 -10.12 14.64
C VAL A 197 25.33 -11.17 14.04
N ASN A 198 25.05 -11.63 12.83
CA ASN A 198 25.88 -12.65 12.14
C ASN A 198 27.30 -12.16 11.87
N ARG A 199 27.49 -10.86 11.62
CA ARG A 199 28.78 -10.22 11.37
C ARG A 199 29.48 -9.67 12.61
N ASN A 200 28.89 -9.82 13.82
CA ASN A 200 29.35 -9.18 15.06
C ASN A 200 29.45 -7.64 14.96
N GLN A 201 28.56 -7.00 14.21
CA GLN A 201 28.50 -5.55 13.97
C GLN A 201 27.30 -4.88 14.64
N VAL A 202 26.77 -5.46 15.71
CA VAL A 202 25.64 -4.90 16.48
C VAL A 202 25.90 -3.47 16.99
N PRO A 203 27.12 -3.09 17.46
CA PRO A 203 27.40 -1.73 17.85
C PRO A 203 27.26 -0.73 16.69
N ASP A 204 27.75 -1.08 15.49
CA ASP A 204 27.67 -0.24 14.30
C ASP A 204 26.22 -0.03 13.87
N PHE A 205 25.43 -1.11 13.89
CA PHE A 205 23.98 -1.07 13.64
C PHE A 205 23.29 -0.11 14.62
N LEU A 206 23.58 -0.20 15.91
CA LEU A 206 22.99 0.66 16.93
C LEU A 206 23.38 2.13 16.69
N MET A 207 24.66 2.40 16.46
CA MET A 207 25.16 3.76 16.17
C MET A 207 24.52 4.35 14.93
N PHE A 208 24.34 3.56 13.86
CA PHE A 208 23.66 4.00 12.65
C PHE A 208 22.23 4.50 12.94
N TYR A 209 21.41 3.68 13.60
CA TYR A 209 20.03 4.05 13.94
C TYR A 209 19.94 5.17 14.97
N GLN A 210 20.94 5.34 15.84
CA GLN A 210 21.00 6.44 16.80
C GLN A 210 21.43 7.77 16.18
N SER A 211 22.04 7.74 14.99
CA SER A 211 22.50 8.95 14.29
C SER A 211 21.38 9.72 13.57
N VAL A 212 20.19 9.14 13.41
CA VAL A 212 19.07 9.76 12.70
C VAL A 212 18.38 10.86 13.52
N ASP A 213 17.77 11.83 12.84
CA ASP A 213 16.95 12.87 13.45
C ASP A 213 15.45 12.55 13.40
N LEU A 214 15.04 11.81 12.38
CA LEU A 214 13.68 11.28 12.22
C LEU A 214 13.77 9.82 11.75
N LEU A 215 13.20 8.90 12.54
CA LEU A 215 13.08 7.49 12.19
C LEU A 215 11.63 7.12 11.90
N ILE A 216 11.39 6.61 10.71
CA ILE A 216 10.11 6.07 10.27
C ILE A 216 10.23 4.56 10.21
N VAL A 217 9.41 3.84 10.99
CA VAL A 217 9.33 2.37 10.94
C VAL A 217 7.95 1.97 10.46
N ASP A 218 7.90 1.39 9.28
CA ASP A 218 6.65 0.99 8.64
C ASP A 218 6.29 -0.46 8.98
N ASP A 219 5.00 -0.71 9.23
CA ASP A 219 4.44 -2.03 9.50
C ASP A 219 5.04 -2.72 10.75
N ILE A 220 5.05 -2.03 11.90
CA ILE A 220 5.63 -2.50 13.16
C ILE A 220 5.07 -3.84 13.67
N GLN A 221 3.89 -4.27 13.21
CA GLN A 221 3.32 -5.58 13.53
C GLN A 221 4.22 -6.75 13.13
N TYR A 222 5.12 -6.57 12.17
CA TYR A 222 6.10 -7.59 11.79
C TYR A 222 7.20 -7.83 12.84
N PHE A 223 7.24 -7.06 13.92
CA PHE A 223 8.09 -7.38 15.08
C PHE A 223 7.45 -8.41 16.03
N SER A 224 6.19 -8.81 15.79
CA SER A 224 5.50 -9.81 16.62
C SER A 224 6.36 -11.07 16.83
N ASP A 225 6.44 -11.50 18.08
CA ASP A 225 7.17 -12.70 18.55
C ASP A 225 8.70 -12.69 18.30
N LEU A 226 9.29 -11.57 17.86
CA LEU A 226 10.72 -11.41 17.58
C LEU A 226 11.46 -10.73 18.74
N LYS A 227 11.62 -11.42 19.87
CA LYS A 227 12.16 -10.85 21.12
C LYS A 227 13.48 -10.06 20.91
N GLY A 228 14.47 -10.63 20.24
CA GLY A 228 15.77 -9.97 20.01
C GLY A 228 15.65 -8.68 19.21
N THR A 229 14.83 -8.68 18.16
CA THR A 229 14.55 -7.49 17.35
C THR A 229 13.83 -6.42 18.16
N GLN A 230 12.86 -6.83 18.99
CA GLN A 230 12.14 -5.92 19.88
C GLN A 230 13.06 -5.32 20.95
N ASP A 231 13.99 -6.10 21.51
CA ASP A 231 14.97 -5.61 22.49
C ASP A 231 15.91 -4.59 21.88
N MET A 232 16.39 -4.83 20.67
CA MET A 232 17.22 -3.87 19.91
C MET A 232 16.45 -2.60 19.57
N PHE A 233 15.23 -2.75 19.04
CA PHE A 233 14.38 -1.60 18.72
C PHE A 233 14.05 -0.77 19.97
N PHE A 234 13.85 -1.42 21.12
CA PHE A 234 13.61 -0.72 22.38
C PHE A 234 14.79 0.16 22.80
N GLN A 235 16.04 -0.29 22.59
CA GLN A 235 17.23 0.51 22.87
C GLN A 235 17.30 1.74 21.95
N ILE A 236 17.08 1.55 20.64
CA ILE A 236 17.05 2.64 19.66
C ILE A 236 15.94 3.64 20.01
N PHE A 237 14.73 3.15 20.27
CA PHE A 237 13.58 3.95 20.64
C PHE A 237 13.87 4.85 21.83
N ASN A 238 14.40 4.28 22.93
CA ASN A 238 14.71 5.05 24.13
C ASN A 238 15.76 6.12 23.86
N TYR A 239 16.80 5.80 23.12
CA TYR A 239 17.86 6.76 22.76
C TYR A 239 17.27 7.93 21.95
N LEU A 240 16.52 7.65 20.91
CA LEU A 240 15.96 8.68 20.05
C LEU A 240 14.97 9.57 20.83
N GLN A 241 14.13 8.98 21.67
CA GLN A 241 13.19 9.72 22.51
C GLN A 241 13.91 10.63 23.51
N GLN A 242 14.95 10.14 24.20
CA GLN A 242 15.75 10.93 25.15
C GLN A 242 16.53 12.06 24.46
N SER A 243 16.95 11.83 23.23
CA SER A 243 17.66 12.82 22.40
C SER A 243 16.73 13.77 21.64
N HIS A 244 15.43 13.78 21.96
CA HIS A 244 14.42 14.59 21.28
C HIS A 244 14.37 14.39 19.75
N LYS A 245 14.69 13.19 19.28
CA LYS A 245 14.56 12.78 17.88
C LYS A 245 13.15 12.28 17.61
N GLN A 246 12.63 12.51 16.41
CA GLN A 246 11.26 12.13 16.06
C GLN A 246 11.16 10.64 15.67
N LEU A 247 10.13 9.98 16.17
CA LEU A 247 9.76 8.62 15.82
C LEU A 247 8.36 8.61 15.15
N ILE A 248 8.24 7.91 14.03
CA ILE A 248 6.97 7.64 13.35
C ILE A 248 6.87 6.14 13.16
N LEU A 249 5.77 5.57 13.59
CA LEU A 249 5.48 4.14 13.51
C LEU A 249 4.18 3.95 12.75
N THR A 250 4.12 2.96 11.87
CA THR A 250 2.86 2.56 11.24
C THR A 250 2.48 1.14 11.61
N SER A 251 1.18 0.85 11.60
CA SER A 251 0.65 -0.48 11.90
C SER A 251 -0.69 -0.72 11.23
N ASP A 252 -1.03 -1.99 10.97
CA ASP A 252 -2.37 -2.39 10.55
C ASP A 252 -3.39 -2.38 11.71
N ARG A 253 -2.91 -2.30 12.98
CA ARG A 253 -3.70 -2.39 14.22
C ARG A 253 -3.29 -1.33 15.22
N SER A 254 -4.20 -1.02 16.13
CA SER A 254 -3.92 -0.13 17.26
C SER A 254 -2.85 -0.72 18.19
N PRO A 255 -2.13 0.11 18.98
CA PRO A 255 -1.18 -0.39 19.99
C PRO A 255 -1.80 -1.35 21.02
N MET A 256 -3.13 -1.27 21.22
CA MET A 256 -3.84 -2.16 22.15
C MET A 256 -4.12 -3.55 21.57
N GLU A 257 -4.19 -3.66 20.24
CA GLU A 257 -4.50 -4.88 19.51
C GLU A 257 -3.25 -5.65 19.04
N LEU A 258 -2.07 -5.02 19.15
CA LEU A 258 -0.80 -5.66 18.79
C LEU A 258 -0.51 -6.81 19.74
N ARG A 259 -0.47 -8.03 19.20
CA ARG A 259 -0.10 -9.26 19.93
C ARG A 259 1.35 -9.61 19.63
N GLY A 260 2.02 -10.31 20.59
CA GLY A 260 3.41 -10.73 20.40
C GLY A 260 4.45 -9.59 20.52
N ILE A 261 4.02 -8.37 20.88
CA ILE A 261 4.89 -7.24 21.19
C ILE A 261 5.02 -7.11 22.71
N GLN A 262 6.24 -6.85 23.19
CA GLN A 262 6.53 -6.71 24.61
C GLN A 262 5.81 -5.49 25.21
N GLU A 263 5.25 -5.64 26.43
CA GLU A 263 4.52 -4.59 27.17
C GLU A 263 5.29 -3.26 27.25
N ARG A 264 6.60 -3.31 27.42
CA ARG A 264 7.44 -2.11 27.48
C ARG A 264 7.44 -1.31 26.19
N LEU A 265 7.35 -1.95 25.01
CA LEU A 265 7.21 -1.26 23.72
C LEU A 265 5.77 -0.77 23.53
N LEU A 266 4.77 -1.56 23.86
CA LEU A 266 3.36 -1.16 23.79
C LEU A 266 3.09 0.09 24.64
N SER A 267 3.67 0.17 25.83
CA SER A 267 3.61 1.34 26.70
C SER A 267 4.21 2.58 26.01
N ARG A 268 5.33 2.43 25.31
CA ARG A 268 6.00 3.50 24.55
C ARG A 268 5.18 3.95 23.35
N PHE A 269 4.57 3.02 22.61
CA PHE A 269 3.73 3.34 21.45
C PHE A 269 2.48 4.15 21.84
N LYS A 270 1.99 3.95 23.06
CA LYS A 270 0.86 4.71 23.62
C LYS A 270 1.23 6.08 24.19
N TRP A 271 2.52 6.36 24.39
CA TRP A 271 2.97 7.58 25.06
C TRP A 271 2.70 8.86 24.24
N GLY A 272 2.93 8.80 22.92
CA GLY A 272 2.74 9.93 22.02
C GLY A 272 1.31 10.03 21.50
N LEU A 273 1.17 10.26 20.21
CA LEU A 273 -0.13 10.31 19.53
C LEU A 273 -0.35 9.01 18.72
N ALA A 274 -1.36 8.26 19.07
CA ALA A 274 -1.89 7.20 18.22
C ALA A 274 -3.04 7.76 17.38
N ALA A 275 -2.84 7.86 16.06
CA ALA A 275 -3.81 8.42 15.14
C ALA A 275 -4.30 7.34 14.18
N GLU A 276 -5.61 7.10 14.18
CA GLU A 276 -6.25 6.18 13.26
C GLU A 276 -6.50 6.84 11.91
N ILE A 277 -6.21 6.09 10.84
CA ILE A 277 -6.67 6.41 9.48
C ILE A 277 -7.71 5.36 9.12
N THR A 278 -8.97 5.79 9.06
CA THR A 278 -10.08 4.90 8.75
C THR A 278 -10.27 4.76 7.24
N ARG A 279 -11.17 3.86 6.83
CA ARG A 279 -11.53 3.68 5.41
C ARG A 279 -12.03 5.01 4.83
N PRO A 280 -11.70 5.33 3.57
CA PRO A 280 -12.14 6.57 2.94
C PRO A 280 -13.67 6.57 2.79
N ASP A 281 -14.30 7.64 3.25
CA ASP A 281 -15.72 7.89 3.01
C ASP A 281 -15.98 8.24 1.54
N TYR A 282 -17.25 8.28 1.13
CA TYR A 282 -17.61 8.56 -0.26
C TYR A 282 -17.07 9.90 -0.78
N PRO A 283 -17.16 11.03 -0.06
CA PRO A 283 -16.57 12.29 -0.50
C PRO A 283 -15.06 12.18 -0.75
N LEU A 284 -14.33 11.59 0.19
CA LEU A 284 -12.88 11.42 0.07
C LEU A 284 -12.51 10.53 -1.13
N ARG A 285 -13.26 9.45 -1.39
CA ARG A 285 -13.04 8.60 -2.57
C ARG A 285 -13.22 9.37 -3.88
N ARG A 286 -14.27 10.21 -3.98
CA ARG A 286 -14.47 11.08 -5.15
C ARG A 286 -13.31 12.05 -5.33
N ASP A 287 -12.85 12.69 -4.26
CA ASP A 287 -11.75 13.65 -4.32
C ASP A 287 -10.44 12.98 -4.74
N ILE A 288 -10.15 11.79 -4.23
CA ILE A 288 -8.99 10.98 -4.63
C ILE A 288 -9.09 10.62 -6.12
N LEU A 289 -10.23 10.12 -6.58
CA LEU A 289 -10.45 9.80 -8.00
C LEU A 289 -10.26 11.04 -8.88
N ALA A 290 -10.86 12.17 -8.50
CA ALA A 290 -10.74 13.43 -9.24
C ALA A 290 -9.30 13.94 -9.29
N TYR A 291 -8.52 13.71 -8.24
CA TYR A 291 -7.09 14.05 -8.23
C TYR A 291 -6.32 13.19 -9.25
N HIS A 292 -6.46 11.86 -9.20
CA HIS A 292 -5.76 10.95 -10.11
C HIS A 292 -6.17 11.15 -11.56
N ILE A 293 -7.47 11.31 -11.84
CA ILE A 293 -7.99 11.59 -13.18
C ILE A 293 -7.34 12.85 -13.78
N ARG A 294 -7.22 13.93 -12.99
CA ARG A 294 -6.56 15.17 -13.42
C ARG A 294 -5.06 15.00 -13.63
N LYS A 295 -4.40 14.30 -12.70
CA LYS A 295 -2.95 14.04 -12.74
C LYS A 295 -2.58 13.23 -13.98
N ASP A 296 -3.36 12.21 -14.30
CA ASP A 296 -3.10 11.27 -15.40
C ASP A 296 -3.67 11.75 -16.73
N GLY A 297 -4.37 12.91 -16.74
CA GLY A 297 -4.95 13.53 -17.94
C GLY A 297 -6.07 12.73 -18.60
N VAL A 298 -6.74 11.88 -17.82
CA VAL A 298 -7.79 10.97 -18.28
C VAL A 298 -9.14 11.69 -18.35
N LYS A 299 -9.95 11.34 -19.35
CA LYS A 299 -11.35 11.81 -19.42
C LYS A 299 -12.27 10.65 -19.08
N LEU A 300 -12.88 10.71 -17.90
CA LEU A 300 -13.94 9.80 -17.48
C LEU A 300 -15.25 10.56 -17.35
N SER A 301 -16.36 9.93 -17.70
CA SER A 301 -17.70 10.49 -17.45
C SER A 301 -17.99 10.49 -15.95
N GLU A 302 -18.82 11.43 -15.51
CA GLU A 302 -19.21 11.53 -14.09
C GLU A 302 -19.88 10.24 -13.59
N ASP A 303 -20.68 9.58 -14.42
CA ASP A 303 -21.33 8.29 -14.10
C ASP A 303 -20.30 7.19 -13.76
N ILE A 304 -19.19 7.14 -14.48
CA ILE A 304 -18.10 6.18 -14.22
C ILE A 304 -17.41 6.50 -12.89
N VAL A 305 -17.12 7.78 -12.63
CA VAL A 305 -16.50 8.23 -11.37
C VAL A 305 -17.41 7.89 -10.20
N GLU A 306 -18.70 8.17 -10.32
CA GLU A 306 -19.70 7.86 -9.29
C GLU A 306 -19.82 6.35 -9.05
N TYR A 307 -19.82 5.55 -10.12
CA TYR A 307 -19.83 4.09 -10.03
C TYR A 307 -18.60 3.56 -9.28
N ILE A 308 -17.40 4.00 -9.62
CA ILE A 308 -16.16 3.57 -8.95
C ILE A 308 -16.19 4.02 -7.48
N ALA A 309 -16.49 5.29 -7.20
CA ALA A 309 -16.55 5.83 -5.84
C ALA A 309 -17.57 5.12 -4.95
N SER A 310 -18.69 4.65 -5.52
CA SER A 310 -19.73 3.95 -4.78
C SER A 310 -19.39 2.48 -4.49
N ASN A 311 -18.73 1.80 -5.41
CA ASN A 311 -18.50 0.37 -5.33
C ASN A 311 -17.13 -0.02 -4.78
N VAL A 312 -16.11 0.85 -4.87
CA VAL A 312 -14.75 0.61 -4.35
C VAL A 312 -14.62 1.32 -3.00
N SER A 313 -15.01 0.65 -1.92
CA SER A 313 -15.16 1.28 -0.59
C SER A 313 -14.07 0.92 0.42
N ASP A 314 -13.29 -0.13 0.18
CA ASP A 314 -12.44 -0.70 1.23
C ASP A 314 -11.17 0.10 1.49
N ASN A 315 -10.48 0.53 0.46
CA ASN A 315 -9.21 1.23 0.61
C ASN A 315 -8.83 2.06 -0.62
N VAL A 316 -7.84 2.94 -0.47
CA VAL A 316 -7.36 3.83 -1.54
C VAL A 316 -6.59 3.05 -2.62
N ARG A 317 -5.86 2.00 -2.21
CA ARG A 317 -5.07 1.18 -3.15
C ARG A 317 -5.94 0.51 -4.20
N ASP A 318 -7.13 0.05 -3.81
CA ASP A 318 -8.08 -0.54 -4.76
C ASP A 318 -8.64 0.50 -5.74
N LEU A 319 -8.89 1.74 -5.27
CA LEU A 319 -9.28 2.87 -6.15
C LEU A 319 -8.20 3.14 -7.22
N GLU A 320 -6.94 3.25 -6.78
CA GLU A 320 -5.79 3.44 -7.67
C GLU A 320 -5.62 2.26 -8.63
N GLY A 321 -5.78 1.03 -8.13
CA GLY A 321 -5.71 -0.20 -8.93
C GLY A 321 -6.77 -0.27 -10.02
N VAL A 322 -8.00 0.13 -9.72
CA VAL A 322 -9.09 0.22 -10.70
C VAL A 322 -8.77 1.26 -11.78
N LEU A 323 -8.34 2.46 -11.39
CA LEU A 323 -7.95 3.51 -12.36
C LEU A 323 -6.79 3.06 -13.24
N ALA A 324 -5.73 2.52 -12.65
CA ALA A 324 -4.58 2.03 -13.40
C ALA A 324 -4.97 0.93 -14.40
N SER A 325 -5.88 0.03 -14.01
CA SER A 325 -6.36 -1.04 -14.88
C SER A 325 -7.22 -0.49 -16.03
N LEU A 326 -8.10 0.48 -15.76
CA LEU A 326 -8.91 1.14 -16.81
C LEU A 326 -8.02 1.86 -17.83
N LEU A 327 -6.98 2.56 -17.33
CA LEU A 327 -5.99 3.23 -18.17
C LEU A 327 -5.21 2.25 -19.03
N ALA A 328 -4.74 1.17 -18.45
CA ALA A 328 -4.02 0.13 -19.17
C ALA A 328 -4.89 -0.48 -20.29
N TYR A 329 -6.15 -0.79 -20.00
CA TYR A 329 -7.08 -1.28 -21.02
C TYR A 329 -7.27 -0.27 -22.13
N SER A 330 -7.58 0.99 -21.81
CA SER A 330 -7.80 2.05 -22.81
C SER A 330 -6.58 2.24 -23.71
N THR A 331 -5.39 2.30 -23.12
CA THR A 331 -4.12 2.50 -23.85
C THR A 331 -3.74 1.31 -24.71
N LEU A 332 -3.94 0.06 -24.22
CA LEU A 332 -3.53 -1.14 -24.92
C LEU A 332 -4.51 -1.56 -26.03
N THR A 333 -5.81 -1.23 -25.87
CA THR A 333 -6.85 -1.61 -26.85
C THR A 333 -7.30 -0.44 -27.73
N ASP A 334 -6.73 0.76 -27.54
CA ASP A 334 -7.12 2.01 -28.22
C ASP A 334 -8.64 2.25 -28.17
N SER A 335 -9.26 1.91 -27.03
CA SER A 335 -10.70 2.01 -26.83
C SER A 335 -11.04 3.00 -25.71
N ALA A 336 -12.16 3.72 -25.87
CA ALA A 336 -12.67 4.60 -24.81
C ALA A 336 -13.08 3.78 -23.58
N ILE A 337 -12.90 4.40 -22.41
CA ILE A 337 -13.37 3.82 -21.16
C ILE A 337 -14.88 4.05 -21.07
N ASP A 338 -15.64 2.96 -21.14
CA ASP A 338 -17.08 2.96 -20.99
C ASP A 338 -17.56 2.28 -19.70
N MET A 339 -18.85 2.33 -19.42
CA MET A 339 -19.41 1.73 -18.21
C MET A 339 -19.26 0.20 -18.20
N ALA A 340 -19.39 -0.46 -19.34
CA ALA A 340 -19.28 -1.92 -19.42
C ALA A 340 -17.86 -2.42 -19.08
N LEU A 341 -16.84 -1.72 -19.57
CA LEU A 341 -15.45 -1.96 -19.19
C LEU A 341 -15.23 -1.70 -17.71
N THR A 342 -15.78 -0.60 -17.19
CA THR A 342 -15.64 -0.21 -15.78
C THR A 342 -16.25 -1.26 -14.85
N GLU A 343 -17.46 -1.71 -15.11
CA GLU A 343 -18.13 -2.79 -14.36
C GLU A 343 -17.31 -4.07 -14.36
N LYS A 344 -16.77 -4.44 -15.50
CA LYS A 344 -15.93 -5.63 -15.65
C LYS A 344 -14.61 -5.53 -14.86
N VAL A 345 -13.95 -4.37 -14.85
CA VAL A 345 -12.69 -4.13 -14.14
C VAL A 345 -12.94 -4.10 -12.63
N VAL A 346 -13.93 -3.33 -12.18
CA VAL A 346 -14.32 -3.25 -10.76
C VAL A 346 -14.70 -4.64 -10.23
N GLY A 347 -15.55 -5.38 -10.94
CA GLY A 347 -15.99 -6.72 -10.54
C GLY A 347 -14.88 -7.78 -10.49
N ARG A 348 -13.71 -7.53 -11.11
CA ARG A 348 -12.54 -8.42 -11.06
C ARG A 348 -11.56 -8.07 -9.94
N LEU A 349 -11.38 -6.79 -9.67
CA LEU A 349 -10.36 -6.30 -8.74
C LEU A 349 -10.89 -6.12 -7.32
N VAL A 350 -12.15 -5.79 -7.22
CA VAL A 350 -12.78 -5.50 -5.93
C VAL A 350 -13.76 -6.61 -5.60
N GLN A 351 -13.63 -7.18 -4.41
CA GLN A 351 -14.74 -7.95 -3.86
C GLN A 351 -15.89 -6.97 -3.63
N LEU A 352 -16.83 -6.96 -4.55
CA LEU A 352 -18.05 -6.20 -4.34
C LEU A 352 -18.69 -6.80 -3.09
N HIS A 353 -18.48 -6.17 -1.94
CA HIS A 353 -19.25 -6.52 -0.76
C HIS A 353 -20.71 -6.26 -1.11
N PRO A 354 -21.59 -7.26 -1.03
CA PRO A 354 -23.00 -6.99 -1.16
C PRO A 354 -23.33 -5.88 -0.17
N LYS A 355 -23.98 -4.81 -0.65
CA LYS A 355 -24.41 -3.71 0.23
C LYS A 355 -25.04 -4.35 1.46
N THR A 356 -24.47 -4.10 2.65
CA THR A 356 -25.04 -4.59 3.91
C THR A 356 -26.31 -3.81 4.15
N TYR A 357 -27.42 -4.36 3.70
CA TYR A 357 -28.72 -3.78 3.95
C TYR A 357 -29.11 -4.02 5.40
N LEU A 358 -29.66 -3.03 6.07
CA LEU A 358 -30.32 -3.27 7.33
C LEU A 358 -31.63 -4.01 7.06
N PRO A 359 -32.06 -4.96 7.91
CA PRO A 359 -33.36 -5.64 7.78
C PRO A 359 -34.54 -4.68 7.60
N MET A 360 -34.42 -3.48 8.20
CA MET A 360 -35.44 -2.44 8.11
C MET A 360 -35.52 -1.84 6.68
N ASP A 361 -34.39 -1.59 6.03
CA ASP A 361 -34.36 -1.02 4.67
C ASP A 361 -35.00 -1.99 3.67
N ILE A 362 -34.71 -3.29 3.82
CA ILE A 362 -35.31 -4.35 2.99
C ILE A 362 -36.78 -4.41 3.22
N ALA A 363 -37.25 -4.38 4.48
CA ALA A 363 -38.64 -4.42 4.83
C ALA A 363 -39.42 -3.21 4.25
N THR A 364 -38.86 -2.01 4.40
CA THR A 364 -39.41 -0.79 3.85
C THR A 364 -39.56 -0.86 2.32
N THR A 365 -38.48 -1.29 1.63
CA THR A 365 -38.48 -1.40 0.16
C THR A 365 -39.52 -2.42 -0.34
N VAL A 366 -39.62 -3.60 0.30
CA VAL A 366 -40.61 -4.62 -0.04
C VAL A 366 -42.04 -4.08 0.16
N CYS A 367 -42.30 -3.42 1.30
CA CYS A 367 -43.60 -2.86 1.60
C CYS A 367 -43.99 -1.72 0.65
N GLN A 368 -43.07 -0.86 0.28
CA GLN A 368 -43.27 0.19 -0.73
C GLN A 368 -43.59 -0.39 -2.10
N HIS A 369 -42.83 -1.42 -2.53
CA HIS A 369 -43.07 -2.11 -3.82
C HIS A 369 -44.47 -2.75 -3.88
N LEU A 370 -44.91 -3.36 -2.79
CA LEU A 370 -46.19 -4.02 -2.70
C LEU A 370 -47.34 -3.07 -2.29
N HIS A 371 -47.06 -1.77 -2.11
CA HIS A 371 -48.04 -0.75 -1.65
C HIS A 371 -48.71 -1.12 -0.32
N MET A 372 -47.97 -1.68 0.63
CA MET A 372 -48.44 -2.15 1.92
C MET A 372 -47.79 -1.43 3.09
N PRO A 373 -48.46 -1.21 4.22
CA PRO A 373 -47.85 -0.67 5.41
C PRO A 373 -46.94 -1.71 6.09
N GLU A 374 -45.83 -1.30 6.67
CA GLU A 374 -44.86 -2.20 7.33
C GLU A 374 -45.44 -3.01 8.50
N THR A 375 -46.51 -2.50 9.13
CA THR A 375 -47.25 -3.20 10.18
C THR A 375 -47.81 -4.56 9.75
N VAL A 376 -47.97 -4.78 8.44
CA VAL A 376 -48.43 -6.06 7.87
C VAL A 376 -47.41 -7.18 8.09
N LEU A 377 -46.12 -6.87 8.17
CA LEU A 377 -45.04 -7.86 8.37
C LEU A 377 -45.16 -8.55 9.73
N THR A 378 -45.52 -7.81 10.77
CA THR A 378 -45.64 -8.31 12.14
C THR A 378 -47.08 -8.79 12.48
N ALA A 379 -48.09 -8.41 11.67
CA ALA A 379 -49.50 -8.76 11.89
C ALA A 379 -49.73 -10.27 11.82
N LYS A 380 -50.69 -10.79 12.63
CA LYS A 380 -51.09 -12.20 12.62
C LYS A 380 -52.05 -12.58 11.49
N THR A 381 -52.15 -11.74 10.44
CA THR A 381 -53.05 -11.99 9.30
C THR A 381 -52.54 -13.12 8.40
N ARG A 382 -53.45 -13.90 7.79
CA ARG A 382 -53.19 -14.93 6.79
C ARG A 382 -53.61 -14.52 5.37
N GLN A 383 -53.90 -13.25 5.16
CA GLN A 383 -54.20 -12.73 3.82
C GLN A 383 -53.00 -13.01 2.88
N ARG A 384 -53.32 -13.39 1.65
CA ARG A 384 -52.33 -13.86 0.65
C ARG A 384 -51.21 -12.84 0.41
N ASP A 385 -51.57 -11.56 0.27
CA ASP A 385 -50.61 -10.49 -0.01
C ASP A 385 -49.73 -10.20 1.20
N ALA A 386 -50.29 -10.25 2.40
CA ALA A 386 -49.49 -10.10 3.64
C ALA A 386 -48.54 -11.25 3.89
N VAL A 387 -48.91 -12.47 3.51
CA VAL A 387 -48.04 -13.64 3.57
C VAL A 387 -46.93 -13.51 2.54
N LYS A 388 -47.26 -13.07 1.31
CA LYS A 388 -46.30 -12.83 0.24
C LYS A 388 -45.25 -11.77 0.66
N ALA A 389 -45.69 -10.62 1.18
CA ALA A 389 -44.84 -9.56 1.67
C ALA A 389 -43.85 -10.06 2.74
N ARG A 390 -44.36 -10.82 3.73
CA ARG A 390 -43.49 -11.42 4.77
C ARG A 390 -42.49 -12.40 4.22
N ASN A 391 -42.92 -13.30 3.33
CA ASN A 391 -42.02 -14.31 2.74
C ASN A 391 -40.92 -13.65 1.90
N LEU A 392 -41.25 -12.64 1.08
CA LEU A 392 -40.29 -11.85 0.32
C LEU A 392 -39.30 -11.11 1.22
N THR A 393 -39.80 -10.48 2.28
CA THR A 393 -38.97 -9.77 3.26
C THR A 393 -38.01 -10.73 3.94
N MET A 394 -38.48 -11.89 4.44
CA MET A 394 -37.60 -12.90 5.07
C MET A 394 -36.57 -13.43 4.10
N PHE A 395 -36.93 -13.71 2.84
CA PHE A 395 -36.05 -14.18 1.81
C PHE A 395 -34.94 -13.15 1.48
N LEU A 396 -35.29 -11.90 1.26
CA LEU A 396 -34.36 -10.84 0.93
C LEU A 396 -33.43 -10.48 2.13
N ILE A 397 -33.96 -10.48 3.37
CA ILE A 397 -33.14 -10.31 4.56
C ILE A 397 -32.10 -11.44 4.65
N LYS A 398 -32.53 -12.70 4.45
CA LYS A 398 -31.57 -13.83 4.48
C LYS A 398 -30.53 -13.74 3.37
N LYS A 399 -30.91 -13.26 2.18
CA LYS A 399 -30.02 -13.14 1.02
C LYS A 399 -29.01 -11.99 1.16
N TYR A 400 -29.39 -10.88 1.78
CA TYR A 400 -28.62 -9.63 1.77
C TYR A 400 -28.12 -9.19 3.15
N THR A 401 -28.34 -10.00 4.19
CA THR A 401 -27.83 -9.74 5.55
C THR A 401 -27.26 -11.02 6.17
N ASP A 402 -26.39 -10.87 7.17
CA ASP A 402 -25.85 -11.98 7.95
C ASP A 402 -26.78 -12.47 9.08
N CYS A 403 -28.05 -12.02 9.07
CA CYS A 403 -29.01 -12.37 10.10
C CYS A 403 -29.28 -13.88 10.18
N SER A 404 -29.25 -14.40 11.39
CA SER A 404 -29.67 -15.78 11.67
C SER A 404 -31.20 -15.91 11.49
N LEU A 405 -31.67 -17.14 11.28
CA LEU A 405 -33.14 -17.41 11.15
C LEU A 405 -33.92 -16.96 12.39
N ALA A 406 -33.30 -17.01 13.56
CA ALA A 406 -33.90 -16.55 14.80
C ALA A 406 -34.05 -15.01 14.86
N GLU A 407 -33.05 -14.27 14.35
CA GLU A 407 -33.09 -12.82 14.28
C GLU A 407 -34.13 -12.35 13.25
N ILE A 408 -34.18 -12.99 12.07
CA ILE A 408 -35.22 -12.74 11.06
C ILE A 408 -36.61 -13.00 11.65
N GLY A 409 -36.77 -14.11 12.39
CA GLY A 409 -38.01 -14.46 13.05
C GLY A 409 -38.46 -13.41 14.07
N LYS A 410 -37.54 -12.88 14.88
CA LYS A 410 -37.83 -11.77 15.81
C LYS A 410 -38.34 -10.53 15.07
N TYR A 411 -37.71 -10.19 13.93
CA TYR A 411 -38.10 -9.03 13.13
C TYR A 411 -39.52 -9.10 12.59
N VAL A 412 -39.95 -10.28 12.09
CA VAL A 412 -41.30 -10.49 11.54
C VAL A 412 -42.28 -11.09 12.52
N HIS A 413 -41.94 -11.23 13.80
CA HIS A 413 -42.73 -11.86 14.85
C HIS A 413 -43.18 -13.30 14.52
N ARG A 414 -42.24 -14.12 14.05
CA ARG A 414 -42.42 -15.55 13.72
C ARG A 414 -41.30 -16.40 14.31
N ASP A 415 -41.56 -17.68 14.46
CA ASP A 415 -40.55 -18.64 14.91
C ASP A 415 -39.57 -18.98 13.77
N HIS A 416 -38.39 -19.46 14.13
CA HIS A 416 -37.33 -19.82 13.18
C HIS A 416 -37.75 -20.93 12.21
N ALA A 417 -38.65 -21.84 12.61
CA ALA A 417 -39.18 -22.91 11.74
C ALA A 417 -40.08 -22.34 10.66
N THR A 418 -40.90 -21.34 10.99
CA THR A 418 -41.71 -20.61 10.01
C THR A 418 -40.85 -19.86 9.02
N VAL A 419 -39.75 -19.22 9.47
CA VAL A 419 -38.81 -18.55 8.60
C VAL A 419 -38.17 -19.54 7.63
N ALA A 420 -37.64 -20.66 8.13
CA ALA A 420 -37.04 -21.70 7.31
C ALA A 420 -37.98 -22.25 6.25
N HIS A 421 -39.23 -22.53 6.63
CA HIS A 421 -40.26 -22.99 5.68
C HIS A 421 -40.59 -21.94 4.62
N SER A 422 -40.68 -20.66 4.99
CA SER A 422 -40.95 -19.57 4.08
C SER A 422 -39.83 -19.38 3.04
N LEU A 423 -38.56 -19.50 3.46
CA LEU A 423 -37.40 -19.45 2.58
C LEU A 423 -37.45 -20.57 1.55
N SER A 424 -37.60 -21.83 2.00
CA SER A 424 -37.73 -22.98 1.10
C SER A 424 -38.90 -22.86 0.13
N THR A 425 -40.03 -22.30 0.59
CA THR A 425 -41.20 -22.07 -0.28
C THR A 425 -40.92 -21.04 -1.37
N ILE A 426 -40.28 -19.91 -1.06
CA ILE A 426 -39.94 -18.89 -2.06
C ILE A 426 -38.91 -19.43 -3.05
N GLU A 427 -37.87 -20.11 -2.57
CA GLU A 427 -36.85 -20.72 -3.43
C GLU A 427 -37.45 -21.72 -4.43
N ALA A 428 -38.35 -22.59 -3.95
CA ALA A 428 -39.06 -23.51 -4.81
C ALA A 428 -39.93 -22.79 -5.83
N GLN A 429 -40.66 -21.75 -5.43
CA GLN A 429 -41.54 -20.96 -6.31
C GLN A 429 -40.71 -20.21 -7.37
N MET A 430 -39.57 -19.65 -7.02
CA MET A 430 -38.66 -19.01 -7.97
C MET A 430 -38.15 -19.98 -9.06
N GLY A 431 -38.14 -21.27 -8.82
CA GLY A 431 -37.78 -22.28 -9.79
C GLY A 431 -38.72 -22.30 -11.03
N TYR A 432 -40.01 -22.07 -10.83
CA TYR A 432 -41.03 -22.19 -11.89
C TYR A 432 -41.85 -20.94 -12.15
N ASP A 433 -41.96 -19.98 -11.21
CA ASP A 433 -42.78 -18.76 -11.35
C ASP A 433 -41.94 -17.59 -11.89
N ALA A 434 -42.11 -17.29 -13.18
CA ALA A 434 -41.42 -16.18 -13.85
C ALA A 434 -41.83 -14.80 -13.33
N VAL A 435 -43.10 -14.65 -12.89
CA VAL A 435 -43.61 -13.36 -12.36
C VAL A 435 -42.98 -13.06 -11.02
N LEU A 436 -42.87 -14.05 -10.15
CA LEU A 436 -42.17 -13.92 -8.85
C LEU A 436 -40.68 -13.56 -9.03
N ARG A 437 -40.00 -14.21 -9.98
CA ARG A 437 -38.60 -13.87 -10.30
C ARG A 437 -38.44 -12.40 -10.73
N GLN A 438 -39.31 -11.92 -11.61
CA GLN A 438 -39.27 -10.55 -12.10
C GLN A 438 -39.57 -9.54 -10.99
N GLU A 439 -40.50 -9.88 -10.09
CA GLU A 439 -40.84 -9.07 -8.93
C GLU A 439 -39.66 -8.96 -7.95
N VAL A 440 -39.01 -10.08 -7.60
CA VAL A 440 -37.82 -10.11 -6.78
C VAL A 440 -36.69 -9.27 -7.42
N ALA A 441 -36.43 -9.45 -8.72
CA ALA A 441 -35.42 -8.67 -9.45
C ALA A 441 -35.74 -7.16 -9.48
N THR A 442 -37.01 -6.77 -9.45
CA THR A 442 -37.41 -5.37 -9.38
C THR A 442 -37.17 -4.77 -8.00
N ILE A 443 -37.50 -5.52 -6.93
CA ILE A 443 -37.21 -5.11 -5.54
C ILE A 443 -35.68 -5.02 -5.33
N GLU A 444 -34.90 -5.97 -5.85
CA GLU A 444 -33.47 -5.96 -5.79
C GLU A 444 -32.87 -4.73 -6.49
N ARG A 445 -33.39 -4.32 -7.64
CA ARG A 445 -32.96 -3.06 -8.28
C ARG A 445 -33.34 -1.82 -7.45
N GLN A 446 -34.46 -1.81 -6.77
CA GLN A 446 -34.85 -0.72 -5.88
C GLN A 446 -34.00 -0.64 -4.63
N LEU A 447 -33.53 -1.78 -4.10
CA LEU A 447 -32.55 -1.85 -3.01
C LEU A 447 -31.15 -1.37 -3.46
N GLY A 448 -30.80 -1.56 -4.72
CA GLY A 448 -29.50 -1.18 -5.30
C GLY A 448 -29.33 0.31 -5.63
N ARG A 449 -30.39 1.13 -5.50
CA ARG A 449 -30.35 2.56 -5.81
C ARG A 449 -29.95 3.43 -4.65
#